data_5ffc1839eb2be56fbbf5e00dceda7bf2
#
_entry.id   5ffc1839eb2be56fbbf5e00dceda7bf2
#
_cell.length_a   1.000
_cell.length_b   1.000
_cell.length_c   1.000
_cell.angle_alpha   90.00
_cell.angle_beta   90.00
_cell.angle_gamma   90.00
#
_symmetry.space_group_name_H-M   'P 1'
#
loop_
_entity.id
_entity.type
_entity.pdbx_description
1 polymer ?
#
loop_
_entity_poly.entity_id
_entity_poly.type
_entity_poly.pdbx_seq_one_letter_code
_entity_poly.pdbx_strand_id
1 'polypeptide(L)'
;MANIYPLDDTTIHYHVSNYLGGEAGYSPIGDWDVSGVTDMYRLFKWTNFNEDISNWNVSNVTNMDEMFYGAQDFNQDISGWDTSSVINMSRMFTAADSFNQDISAWNVSSVINMSRMFTAADSFNQDISAWNVSKVTDMSVMFTGADSFNQDISAWNVSKVTDMSVMFNASGISTDNYDNILIGWSQQALQSDVQFGAGDINFCN
;
A
#
# COMPACT_ATOMS: atom_id res chain seq x y z
N MET A 1 -22.69 -6.99 24.82
CA MET A 1 -21.81 -6.39 23.80
C MET A 1 -20.70 -5.71 24.56
N ALA A 2 -19.47 -6.10 24.37
CA ALA A 2 -18.33 -5.39 24.94
C ALA A 2 -18.32 -4.00 24.29
N ASN A 3 -18.48 -2.93 25.12
CA ASN A 3 -18.12 -1.60 24.66
C ASN A 3 -16.63 -1.63 24.35
N ILE A 4 -16.28 -1.62 23.08
CA ILE A 4 -14.89 -1.44 22.68
C ILE A 4 -14.62 0.04 22.94
N TYR A 5 -13.84 0.30 23.99
CA TYR A 5 -13.32 1.63 24.30
C TYR A 5 -12.51 2.12 23.12
N PRO A 6 -12.28 3.44 22.95
CA PRO A 6 -11.33 3.92 21.95
C PRO A 6 -10.05 3.09 22.02
N LEU A 7 -9.70 2.44 20.89
CA LEU A 7 -8.49 1.62 20.81
C LEU A 7 -7.27 2.53 20.62
N ASP A 8 -6.14 2.07 21.10
CA ASP A 8 -4.83 2.69 20.94
C ASP A 8 -3.78 1.66 20.51
N ASP A 9 -2.54 2.09 20.32
CA ASP A 9 -1.44 1.23 19.86
C ASP A 9 -1.14 0.08 20.81
N THR A 10 -1.51 0.17 22.08
CA THR A 10 -1.28 -0.89 23.08
C THR A 10 -2.36 -1.97 23.08
N THR A 11 -3.54 -1.65 22.58
CA THR A 11 -4.75 -2.48 22.68
C THR A 11 -5.21 -3.06 21.35
N ILE A 12 -4.98 -2.37 20.21
CA ILE A 12 -5.52 -2.74 18.90
C ILE A 12 -5.10 -4.15 18.48
N HIS A 13 -3.82 -4.51 18.60
CA HIS A 13 -3.32 -5.83 18.20
C HIS A 13 -3.93 -6.97 19.01
N TYR A 14 -4.08 -6.76 20.32
CA TYR A 14 -4.70 -7.74 21.20
C TYR A 14 -6.16 -7.99 20.79
N HIS A 15 -6.93 -6.93 20.56
CA HIS A 15 -8.34 -7.06 20.21
C HIS A 15 -8.55 -7.65 18.81
N VAL A 16 -7.75 -7.25 17.82
CA VAL A 16 -7.81 -7.84 16.47
C VAL A 16 -7.46 -9.33 16.51
N SER A 17 -6.40 -9.71 17.25
CA SER A 17 -6.00 -11.12 17.36
C SER A 17 -7.10 -11.98 17.97
N ASN A 18 -7.75 -11.51 19.05
CA ASN A 18 -8.84 -12.24 19.69
C ASN A 18 -10.09 -12.31 18.81
N TYR A 19 -10.43 -11.22 18.14
CA TYR A 19 -11.54 -11.17 17.19
C TYR A 19 -11.37 -12.19 16.07
N LEU A 20 -10.20 -12.20 15.43
CA LEU A 20 -9.87 -13.15 14.36
C LEU A 20 -9.76 -14.59 14.88
N GLY A 21 -9.42 -14.76 16.15
CA GLY A 21 -9.45 -16.06 16.86
C GLY A 21 -10.85 -16.56 17.19
N GLY A 22 -11.90 -15.78 16.90
CA GLY A 22 -13.30 -16.15 17.15
C GLY A 22 -13.73 -15.99 18.61
N GLU A 23 -13.05 -15.17 19.41
CA GLU A 23 -13.45 -14.87 20.78
C GLU A 23 -14.82 -14.16 20.79
N ALA A 24 -15.72 -14.65 21.64
CA ALA A 24 -17.07 -14.12 21.71
C ALA A 24 -17.13 -12.75 22.43
N GLY A 25 -18.10 -11.95 22.05
CA GLY A 25 -18.44 -10.71 22.77
C GLY A 25 -17.97 -9.43 22.06
N TYR A 26 -17.25 -9.53 20.94
CA TYR A 26 -16.91 -8.39 20.11
C TYR A 26 -18.12 -7.91 19.28
N SER A 27 -18.22 -6.59 19.04
CA SER A 27 -19.04 -6.03 17.98
C SER A 27 -18.37 -6.28 16.61
N PRO A 28 -19.09 -6.13 15.48
CA PRO A 28 -18.47 -6.14 14.17
C PRO A 28 -17.25 -5.22 14.14
N ILE A 29 -16.17 -5.69 13.54
CA ILE A 29 -14.87 -4.97 13.56
C ILE A 29 -14.96 -3.57 12.93
N GLY A 30 -15.84 -3.38 11.94
CA GLY A 30 -16.07 -2.07 11.32
C GLY A 30 -16.68 -1.01 12.24
N ASP A 31 -17.27 -1.43 13.39
CA ASP A 31 -17.86 -0.51 14.39
C ASP A 31 -16.83 -0.05 15.45
N TRP A 32 -15.58 -0.48 15.34
CA TRP A 32 -14.57 -0.17 16.35
C TRP A 32 -14.07 1.27 16.24
N ASP A 33 -13.91 1.94 17.38
CA ASP A 33 -13.26 3.24 17.45
C ASP A 33 -11.74 3.08 17.48
N VAL A 34 -11.12 3.27 16.32
CA VAL A 34 -9.66 3.21 16.11
C VAL A 34 -9.01 4.59 16.04
N SER A 35 -9.75 5.66 16.38
CA SER A 35 -9.28 7.03 16.26
C SER A 35 -8.07 7.37 17.14
N GLY A 36 -7.81 6.58 18.18
CA GLY A 36 -6.62 6.70 19.03
C GLY A 36 -5.39 5.94 18.52
N VAL A 37 -5.52 5.16 17.43
CA VAL A 37 -4.43 4.32 16.90
C VAL A 37 -3.53 5.13 15.98
N THR A 38 -2.22 5.04 16.18
CA THR A 38 -1.19 5.68 15.33
C THR A 38 -0.31 4.66 14.60
N ASP A 39 -0.30 3.41 15.06
CA ASP A 39 0.49 2.32 14.50
C ASP A 39 -0.38 1.08 14.20
N MET A 40 -0.53 0.77 12.91
CA MET A 40 -1.26 -0.40 12.42
C MET A 40 -0.32 -1.46 11.83
N TYR A 41 0.95 -1.48 12.25
CA TYR A 41 1.95 -2.42 11.80
C TYR A 41 1.47 -3.87 11.93
N ARG A 42 1.42 -4.62 10.80
CA ARG A 42 1.07 -6.04 10.74
C ARG A 42 -0.33 -6.43 11.24
N LEU A 43 -1.28 -5.49 11.30
CA LEU A 43 -2.55 -5.71 12.00
C LEU A 43 -3.34 -6.93 11.47
N PHE A 44 -3.35 -7.16 10.15
CA PHE A 44 -4.01 -8.28 9.48
C PHE A 44 -3.04 -9.20 8.73
N LYS A 45 -1.75 -9.15 9.09
CA LYS A 45 -0.71 -9.91 8.39
C LYS A 45 -0.96 -11.42 8.45
N TRP A 46 -0.92 -12.07 7.25
CA TRP A 46 -1.14 -13.51 7.09
C TRP A 46 -2.50 -14.00 7.62
N THR A 47 -3.55 -13.21 7.44
CA THR A 47 -4.92 -13.59 7.78
C THR A 47 -5.78 -13.66 6.51
N ASN A 48 -6.91 -14.36 6.60
CA ASN A 48 -7.95 -14.33 5.56
C ASN A 48 -8.97 -13.22 5.82
N PHE A 49 -8.50 -12.11 6.43
CA PHE A 49 -9.37 -10.99 6.77
C PHE A 49 -9.95 -10.34 5.52
N ASN A 50 -11.27 -10.22 5.45
CA ASN A 50 -11.98 -9.52 4.39
C ASN A 50 -13.32 -8.95 4.90
N GLU A 51 -13.33 -8.33 6.08
CA GLU A 51 -14.52 -7.68 6.63
C GLU A 51 -14.47 -6.17 6.40
N ASP A 52 -15.66 -5.56 6.39
CA ASP A 52 -15.80 -4.11 6.15
C ASP A 52 -15.22 -3.29 7.31
N ILE A 53 -14.22 -2.47 6.99
CA ILE A 53 -13.56 -1.51 7.88
C ILE A 53 -13.55 -0.10 7.27
N SER A 54 -14.45 0.16 6.32
CA SER A 54 -14.56 1.47 5.63
C SER A 54 -14.81 2.64 6.58
N ASN A 55 -15.47 2.39 7.72
CA ASN A 55 -15.79 3.40 8.73
C ASN A 55 -14.64 3.72 9.71
N TRP A 56 -13.51 3.00 9.63
CA TRP A 56 -12.38 3.27 10.52
C TRP A 56 -11.83 4.68 10.33
N ASN A 57 -11.71 5.43 11.42
CA ASN A 57 -11.03 6.72 11.41
C ASN A 57 -9.51 6.50 11.57
N VAL A 58 -8.79 6.46 10.45
CA VAL A 58 -7.33 6.25 10.39
C VAL A 58 -6.53 7.55 10.30
N SER A 59 -7.16 8.71 10.48
CA SER A 59 -6.53 10.03 10.27
C SER A 59 -5.30 10.30 11.14
N ASN A 60 -5.16 9.60 12.27
CA ASN A 60 -4.00 9.69 13.16
C ASN A 60 -2.92 8.63 12.88
N VAL A 61 -3.18 7.68 11.97
CA VAL A 61 -2.23 6.60 11.68
C VAL A 61 -1.03 7.14 10.92
N THR A 62 0.16 6.83 11.44
CA THR A 62 1.44 7.20 10.82
C THR A 62 2.17 6.02 10.21
N ASN A 63 1.88 4.80 10.67
CA ASN A 63 2.52 3.57 10.24
C ASN A 63 1.49 2.50 9.82
N MET A 64 1.54 2.10 8.54
CA MET A 64 0.73 1.01 7.97
C MET A 64 1.63 -0.11 7.38
N ASP A 65 2.91 -0.20 7.83
CA ASP A 65 3.84 -1.21 7.32
C ASP A 65 3.28 -2.63 7.55
N GLU A 66 3.26 -3.43 6.49
CA GLU A 66 2.79 -4.81 6.50
C GLU A 66 1.32 -5.01 6.98
N MET A 67 0.48 -3.96 7.01
CA MET A 67 -0.87 -4.06 7.60
C MET A 67 -1.71 -5.20 7.03
N PHE A 68 -1.70 -5.37 5.70
CA PHE A 68 -2.41 -6.44 4.97
C PHE A 68 -1.46 -7.42 4.28
N TYR A 69 -0.21 -7.52 4.75
CA TYR A 69 0.77 -8.43 4.16
C TYR A 69 0.27 -9.87 4.19
N GLY A 70 0.11 -10.51 3.00
CA GLY A 70 -0.39 -11.87 2.87
C GLY A 70 -1.87 -12.05 3.24
N ALA A 71 -2.64 -10.96 3.33
CA ALA A 71 -4.10 -11.01 3.47
C ALA A 71 -4.73 -11.25 2.08
N GLN A 72 -4.62 -12.48 1.58
CA GLN A 72 -4.92 -12.84 0.19
C GLN A 72 -6.35 -12.54 -0.24
N ASP A 73 -7.31 -12.64 0.68
CA ASP A 73 -8.74 -12.43 0.39
C ASP A 73 -9.16 -10.96 0.55
N PHE A 74 -8.30 -10.08 1.11
CA PHE A 74 -8.68 -8.71 1.43
C PHE A 74 -8.96 -7.90 0.18
N ASN A 75 -10.21 -7.42 0.05
CA ASN A 75 -10.65 -6.55 -1.05
C ASN A 75 -11.82 -5.65 -0.63
N GLN A 76 -11.80 -5.11 0.61
CA GLN A 76 -12.83 -4.19 1.08
C GLN A 76 -12.54 -2.75 0.67
N ASP A 77 -13.62 -1.98 0.51
CA ASP A 77 -13.53 -0.56 0.17
C ASP A 77 -12.91 0.24 1.32
N ILE A 78 -11.74 0.80 1.07
CA ILE A 78 -11.00 1.68 1.97
C ILE A 78 -10.68 3.03 1.32
N SER A 79 -11.41 3.37 0.25
CA SER A 79 -11.23 4.62 -0.51
C SER A 79 -11.45 5.88 0.35
N GLY A 80 -12.33 5.77 1.35
CA GLY A 80 -12.66 6.86 2.28
C GLY A 80 -11.64 7.14 3.38
N TRP A 81 -10.56 6.37 3.48
CA TRP A 81 -9.58 6.56 4.55
C TRP A 81 -8.77 7.86 4.37
N ASP A 82 -8.67 8.65 5.44
CA ASP A 82 -7.74 9.79 5.48
C ASP A 82 -6.31 9.30 5.80
N THR A 83 -5.49 9.18 4.77
CA THR A 83 -4.11 8.70 4.86
C THR A 83 -3.08 9.83 4.99
N SER A 84 -3.52 11.07 5.19
CA SER A 84 -2.66 12.27 5.13
C SER A 84 -1.54 12.29 6.18
N SER A 85 -1.71 11.57 7.30
CA SER A 85 -0.71 11.44 8.36
C SER A 85 0.29 10.30 8.14
N VAL A 86 0.03 9.39 7.17
CA VAL A 86 0.84 8.18 7.01
C VAL A 86 2.22 8.51 6.45
N ILE A 87 3.25 7.98 7.12
CA ILE A 87 4.67 8.14 6.77
C ILE A 87 5.24 6.87 6.15
N ASN A 88 4.78 5.70 6.60
CA ASN A 88 5.27 4.40 6.17
C ASN A 88 4.13 3.51 5.67
N MET A 89 4.19 3.13 4.38
CA MET A 89 3.28 2.17 3.72
C MET A 89 4.04 0.96 3.17
N SER A 90 5.27 0.69 3.68
CA SER A 90 6.05 -0.39 3.12
C SER A 90 5.32 -1.73 3.29
N ARG A 91 5.37 -2.58 2.26
CA ARG A 91 4.75 -3.92 2.24
C ARG A 91 3.25 -3.98 2.60
N MET A 92 2.52 -2.85 2.58
CA MET A 92 1.14 -2.79 3.08
C MET A 92 0.24 -3.85 2.45
N PHE A 93 0.34 -4.06 1.13
CA PHE A 93 -0.45 -5.02 0.36
C PHE A 93 0.41 -6.11 -0.28
N THR A 94 1.62 -6.38 0.23
CA THR A 94 2.44 -7.49 -0.29
C THR A 94 1.66 -8.81 -0.21
N ALA A 95 1.53 -9.53 -1.32
CA ALA A 95 0.78 -10.78 -1.44
C ALA A 95 -0.69 -10.67 -0.93
N ALA A 96 -1.31 -9.51 -1.14
CA ALA A 96 -2.75 -9.31 -1.00
C ALA A 96 -3.41 -9.56 -2.37
N ASP A 97 -3.49 -10.82 -2.77
CA ASP A 97 -3.73 -11.27 -4.14
C ASP A 97 -5.02 -10.72 -4.74
N SER A 98 -6.08 -10.58 -3.90
CA SER A 98 -7.40 -10.11 -4.33
C SER A 98 -7.56 -8.59 -4.30
N PHE A 99 -6.62 -7.84 -3.71
CA PHE A 99 -6.79 -6.41 -3.49
C PHE A 99 -6.77 -5.62 -4.81
N ASN A 100 -7.90 -4.95 -5.12
CA ASN A 100 -8.02 -4.08 -6.29
C ASN A 100 -9.06 -2.96 -6.07
N GLN A 101 -9.12 -2.38 -4.86
CA GLN A 101 -10.02 -1.27 -4.57
C GLN A 101 -9.42 0.06 -5.01
N ASP A 102 -10.30 0.99 -5.38
CA ASP A 102 -9.90 2.34 -5.77
C ASP A 102 -9.33 3.12 -4.57
N ILE A 103 -8.04 3.41 -4.64
CA ILE A 103 -7.30 4.20 -3.65
C ILE A 103 -6.70 5.47 -4.26
N SER A 104 -7.21 5.88 -5.42
CA SER A 104 -6.74 7.08 -6.14
C SER A 104 -6.85 8.38 -5.31
N ALA A 105 -7.86 8.43 -4.43
CA ALA A 105 -8.13 9.58 -3.56
C ALA A 105 -7.20 9.67 -2.32
N TRP A 106 -6.38 8.65 -2.05
CA TRP A 106 -5.50 8.67 -0.88
C TRP A 106 -4.49 9.81 -0.95
N ASN A 107 -4.34 10.52 0.17
CA ASN A 107 -3.29 11.53 0.30
C ASN A 107 -1.98 10.90 0.80
N VAL A 108 -1.10 10.58 -0.13
CA VAL A 108 0.21 9.97 0.16
C VAL A 108 1.35 11.00 0.28
N SER A 109 1.04 12.29 0.34
CA SER A 109 2.03 13.38 0.30
C SER A 109 2.97 13.44 1.51
N SER A 110 2.68 12.68 2.58
CA SER A 110 3.55 12.53 3.76
C SER A 110 4.40 11.25 3.74
N VAL A 111 4.12 10.33 2.82
CA VAL A 111 4.78 9.03 2.77
C VAL A 111 6.23 9.15 2.33
N ILE A 112 7.12 8.46 3.06
CA ILE A 112 8.57 8.40 2.80
C ILE A 112 8.97 7.03 2.25
N ASN A 113 8.32 5.95 2.73
CA ASN A 113 8.64 4.57 2.35
C ASN A 113 7.42 3.87 1.75
N MET A 114 7.56 3.44 0.49
CA MET A 114 6.58 2.62 -0.26
C MET A 114 7.20 1.31 -0.75
N SER A 115 8.36 0.90 -0.20
CA SER A 115 9.03 -0.31 -0.66
C SER A 115 8.12 -1.53 -0.54
N ARG A 116 8.08 -2.36 -1.59
CA ARG A 116 7.28 -3.58 -1.66
C ARG A 116 5.77 -3.41 -1.44
N MET A 117 5.20 -2.19 -1.55
CA MET A 117 3.80 -1.94 -1.17
C MET A 117 2.82 -2.88 -1.87
N PHE A 118 3.02 -3.17 -3.15
CA PHE A 118 2.16 -4.02 -3.98
C PHE A 118 2.91 -5.25 -4.54
N THR A 119 3.99 -5.69 -3.91
CA THR A 119 4.72 -6.91 -4.35
C THR A 119 3.77 -8.10 -4.33
N ALA A 120 3.65 -8.82 -5.46
CA ALA A 120 2.75 -9.96 -5.61
C ALA A 120 1.28 -9.65 -5.23
N ALA A 121 0.83 -8.42 -5.44
CA ALA A 121 -0.59 -8.05 -5.36
C ALA A 121 -1.22 -8.28 -6.74
N ASP A 122 -1.51 -9.53 -7.05
CA ASP A 122 -1.76 -10.02 -8.41
C ASP A 122 -2.90 -9.30 -9.13
N SER A 123 -3.95 -8.93 -8.40
CA SER A 123 -5.14 -8.26 -8.98
C SER A 123 -5.02 -6.74 -9.06
N PHE A 124 -4.02 -6.12 -8.39
CA PHE A 124 -3.98 -4.66 -8.26
C PHE A 124 -3.67 -3.97 -9.59
N ASN A 125 -4.61 -3.13 -10.07
CA ASN A 125 -4.46 -2.33 -11.29
C ASN A 125 -5.24 -1.01 -11.24
N GLN A 126 -5.33 -0.35 -10.08
CA GLN A 126 -6.03 0.92 -9.96
C GLN A 126 -5.16 2.10 -10.40
N ASP A 127 -5.80 3.13 -10.93
CA ASP A 127 -5.12 4.36 -11.34
C ASP A 127 -4.64 5.15 -10.11
N ILE A 128 -3.34 5.19 -9.92
CA ILE A 128 -2.65 5.93 -8.86
C ILE A 128 -1.74 7.04 -9.41
N SER A 129 -1.94 7.42 -10.68
CA SER A 129 -1.14 8.43 -11.36
C SER A 129 -1.17 9.80 -10.68
N ALA A 130 -2.28 10.12 -10.01
CA ALA A 130 -2.46 11.39 -9.29
C ALA A 130 -1.77 11.46 -7.91
N TRP A 131 -1.16 10.38 -7.43
CA TRP A 131 -0.51 10.37 -6.13
C TRP A 131 0.68 11.35 -6.07
N ASN A 132 0.74 12.15 -5.01
CA ASN A 132 1.89 13.01 -4.74
C ASN A 132 2.97 12.25 -3.98
N VAL A 133 3.90 11.63 -4.70
CA VAL A 133 5.00 10.83 -4.16
C VAL A 133 6.30 11.64 -3.94
N SER A 134 6.23 12.95 -3.97
CA SER A 134 7.41 13.84 -3.97
C SER A 134 8.27 13.78 -2.70
N LYS A 135 7.82 13.10 -1.64
CA LYS A 135 8.61 12.84 -0.43
C LYS A 135 9.15 11.42 -0.34
N VAL A 136 8.70 10.52 -1.20
CA VAL A 136 9.12 9.11 -1.15
C VAL A 136 10.60 8.99 -1.50
N THR A 137 11.32 8.20 -0.71
CA THR A 137 12.75 7.92 -0.90
C THR A 137 13.02 6.48 -1.27
N ASP A 138 12.11 5.55 -0.94
CA ASP A 138 12.24 4.12 -1.21
C ASP A 138 10.97 3.58 -1.89
N MET A 139 11.12 3.14 -3.14
CA MET A 139 10.11 2.45 -3.96
C MET A 139 10.62 1.09 -4.44
N SER A 140 11.66 0.54 -3.77
CA SER A 140 12.25 -0.73 -4.17
C SER A 140 11.22 -1.85 -4.17
N VAL A 141 11.26 -2.69 -5.21
CA VAL A 141 10.41 -3.91 -5.32
C VAL A 141 8.90 -3.61 -5.34
N MET A 142 8.45 -2.35 -5.51
CA MET A 142 7.08 -1.90 -5.21
C MET A 142 6.00 -2.70 -5.96
N PHE A 143 6.21 -3.02 -7.23
CA PHE A 143 5.27 -3.74 -8.09
C PHE A 143 5.82 -5.08 -8.60
N THR A 144 6.88 -5.60 -7.99
CA THR A 144 7.43 -6.91 -8.38
C THR A 144 6.38 -8.00 -8.25
N GLY A 145 6.12 -8.74 -9.32
CA GLY A 145 5.11 -9.80 -9.34
C GLY A 145 3.65 -9.31 -9.25
N ALA A 146 3.38 -8.02 -9.42
CA ALA A 146 2.02 -7.49 -9.53
C ALA A 146 1.49 -7.73 -10.96
N ASP A 147 0.98 -8.92 -11.21
CA ASP A 147 0.69 -9.46 -12.55
C ASP A 147 -0.29 -8.61 -13.37
N SER A 148 -1.22 -7.92 -12.71
CA SER A 148 -2.22 -7.08 -13.38
C SER A 148 -1.80 -5.61 -13.50
N PHE A 149 -0.76 -5.14 -12.77
CA PHE A 149 -0.44 -3.72 -12.70
C PHE A 149 0.06 -3.18 -14.04
N ASN A 150 -0.72 -2.27 -14.63
CA ASN A 150 -0.40 -1.64 -15.93
C ASN A 150 -0.89 -0.18 -16.00
N GLN A 151 -0.50 0.64 -15.03
CA GLN A 151 -0.87 2.07 -15.01
C GLN A 151 0.30 2.95 -15.42
N ASP A 152 -0.03 4.07 -16.10
CA ASP A 152 0.96 5.09 -16.44
C ASP A 152 1.20 6.01 -15.23
N ILE A 153 2.36 5.86 -14.60
CA ILE A 153 2.81 6.68 -13.47
C ILE A 153 3.95 7.63 -13.84
N SER A 154 4.11 7.94 -15.12
CA SER A 154 5.15 8.82 -15.65
C SER A 154 5.14 10.23 -15.05
N ALA A 155 3.96 10.67 -14.57
CA ALA A 155 3.78 11.98 -13.92
C ALA A 155 4.30 12.05 -12.47
N TRP A 156 4.66 10.94 -11.85
CA TRP A 156 5.17 10.93 -10.48
C TRP A 156 6.46 11.74 -10.35
N ASN A 157 6.54 12.57 -9.32
CA ASN A 157 7.78 13.27 -8.98
C ASN A 157 8.69 12.33 -8.15
N VAL A 158 9.66 11.71 -8.80
CA VAL A 158 10.60 10.76 -8.21
C VAL A 158 11.97 11.38 -7.87
N SER A 159 12.08 12.70 -7.87
CA SER A 159 13.36 13.43 -7.68
C SER A 159 14.03 13.17 -6.32
N LYS A 160 13.30 12.65 -5.32
CA LYS A 160 13.85 12.27 -4.01
C LYS A 160 14.08 10.77 -3.82
N VAL A 161 13.65 9.95 -4.79
CA VAL A 161 13.80 8.50 -4.65
C VAL A 161 15.28 8.14 -4.76
N THR A 162 15.75 7.32 -3.83
CA THR A 162 17.12 6.82 -3.76
C THR A 162 17.23 5.33 -4.06
N ASP A 163 16.11 4.59 -3.96
CA ASP A 163 16.03 3.17 -4.30
C ASP A 163 14.70 2.86 -5.00
N MET A 164 14.76 2.41 -6.23
CA MET A 164 13.66 1.83 -7.01
C MET A 164 14.11 0.53 -7.70
N SER A 165 15.05 -0.17 -7.04
CA SER A 165 15.59 -1.44 -7.54
C SER A 165 14.47 -2.48 -7.68
N VAL A 166 14.51 -3.23 -8.78
CA VAL A 166 13.61 -4.36 -9.06
C VAL A 166 12.11 -3.98 -9.04
N MET A 167 11.78 -2.67 -9.23
CA MET A 167 10.44 -2.13 -9.00
C MET A 167 9.35 -2.82 -9.81
N PHE A 168 9.63 -3.21 -11.05
CA PHE A 168 8.66 -3.81 -11.99
C PHE A 168 9.02 -5.23 -12.44
N ASN A 169 9.91 -5.93 -11.75
CA ASN A 169 10.24 -7.31 -12.13
C ASN A 169 9.01 -8.21 -12.12
N ALA A 170 8.80 -8.97 -13.19
CA ALA A 170 7.65 -9.87 -13.30
C ALA A 170 6.29 -9.18 -13.01
N SER A 171 6.14 -7.89 -13.32
CA SER A 171 4.88 -7.17 -13.22
C SER A 171 4.12 -7.19 -14.55
N GLY A 172 2.82 -6.83 -14.52
CA GLY A 172 1.99 -6.70 -15.72
C GLY A 172 2.24 -5.43 -16.53
N ILE A 173 3.25 -4.61 -16.18
CA ILE A 173 3.49 -3.34 -16.88
C ILE A 173 3.79 -3.57 -18.37
N SER A 174 3.07 -2.89 -19.26
CA SER A 174 3.33 -2.93 -20.70
C SER A 174 4.57 -2.14 -21.08
N THR A 175 5.17 -2.48 -22.21
CA THR A 175 6.28 -1.69 -22.77
C THR A 175 5.92 -0.23 -22.98
N ASP A 176 4.71 0.07 -23.42
CA ASP A 176 4.26 1.44 -23.67
C ASP A 176 4.24 2.26 -22.35
N ASN A 177 3.66 1.72 -21.28
CA ASN A 177 3.62 2.39 -20.00
C ASN A 177 5.03 2.49 -19.37
N TYR A 178 5.84 1.46 -19.52
CA TYR A 178 7.23 1.49 -19.07
C TYR A 178 8.05 2.57 -19.79
N ASP A 179 7.92 2.68 -21.12
CA ASP A 179 8.57 3.72 -21.91
C ASP A 179 8.09 5.12 -21.52
N ASN A 180 6.78 5.32 -21.30
CA ASN A 180 6.24 6.58 -20.78
C ASN A 180 6.87 6.96 -19.43
N ILE A 181 6.99 5.99 -18.52
CA ILE A 181 7.63 6.16 -17.21
C ILE A 181 9.09 6.60 -17.38
N LEU A 182 9.86 5.92 -18.22
CA LEU A 182 11.25 6.28 -18.49
C LEU A 182 11.38 7.70 -19.06
N ILE A 183 10.52 8.05 -20.02
CA ILE A 183 10.51 9.38 -20.64
C ILE A 183 10.16 10.45 -19.58
N GLY A 184 9.07 10.24 -18.81
CA GLY A 184 8.61 11.22 -17.82
C GLY A 184 9.63 11.45 -16.70
N TRP A 185 10.23 10.35 -16.19
CA TRP A 185 11.20 10.46 -15.11
C TRP A 185 12.56 10.97 -15.56
N SER A 186 12.98 10.69 -16.81
CA SER A 186 14.22 11.25 -17.36
C SER A 186 14.27 12.78 -17.46
N GLN A 187 13.10 13.43 -17.42
CA GLN A 187 13.01 14.90 -17.44
C GLN A 187 13.23 15.53 -16.04
N GLN A 188 13.38 14.72 -15.00
CA GLN A 188 13.51 15.19 -13.61
C GLN A 188 14.97 15.18 -13.15
N ALA A 189 15.27 16.00 -12.13
CA ALA A 189 16.58 15.97 -11.46
C ALA A 189 16.63 14.77 -10.50
N LEU A 190 16.97 13.59 -11.02
CA LEU A 190 17.05 12.36 -10.24
C LEU A 190 18.27 12.36 -9.31
N GLN A 191 18.19 11.55 -8.23
CA GLN A 191 19.35 11.29 -7.39
C GLN A 191 20.42 10.51 -8.19
N SER A 192 21.70 10.65 -7.81
CA SER A 192 22.77 9.86 -8.44
C SER A 192 22.70 8.39 -8.00
N ASP A 193 23.12 7.51 -8.91
CA ASP A 193 23.29 6.06 -8.66
C ASP A 193 22.00 5.32 -8.27
N VAL A 194 20.82 5.87 -8.57
CA VAL A 194 19.54 5.19 -8.35
C VAL A 194 19.45 3.99 -9.28
N GLN A 195 19.31 2.81 -8.68
CA GLN A 195 19.05 1.59 -9.45
C GLN A 195 17.57 1.53 -9.79
N PHE A 196 17.26 1.28 -11.07
CA PHE A 196 15.92 1.07 -11.58
C PHE A 196 15.91 -0.24 -12.37
N GLY A 197 14.98 -1.15 -12.07
CA GLY A 197 14.99 -2.47 -12.70
C GLY A 197 13.60 -2.95 -13.08
N ALA A 198 13.54 -3.51 -14.29
CA ALA A 198 12.41 -4.22 -14.85
C ALA A 198 12.92 -5.46 -15.60
N GLY A 199 13.52 -6.39 -14.87
CA GLY A 199 14.39 -7.45 -15.40
C GLY A 199 13.78 -8.37 -16.46
N ASP A 200 12.45 -8.41 -16.62
CA ASP A 200 11.75 -9.30 -17.55
C ASP A 200 10.96 -8.57 -18.64
N ILE A 201 11.12 -7.25 -18.77
CA ILE A 201 10.49 -6.49 -19.85
C ILE A 201 11.35 -6.64 -21.10
N ASN A 202 10.81 -7.30 -22.14
CA ASN A 202 11.45 -7.37 -23.44
C ASN A 202 11.37 -6.00 -24.12
N PHE A 203 12.49 -5.30 -24.16
CA PHE A 203 12.62 -4.10 -24.97
C PHE A 203 12.58 -4.47 -26.44
N CYS A 204 11.60 -3.95 -27.20
CA CYS A 204 11.70 -3.96 -28.65
C CYS A 204 12.83 -3.01 -29.06
N ASN A 205 13.87 -3.56 -29.72
CA ASN A 205 14.95 -2.81 -30.40
C ASN A 205 14.39 -1.96 -31.55
#